data_8a546e44d496f316b51aa0351565910b
#
_entry.id   8a546e44d496f316b51aa0351565910b
#
_cell.length_a   1.000
_cell.length_b   1.000
_cell.length_c   1.000
_cell.angle_alpha   90.00
_cell.angle_beta   90.00
_cell.angle_gamma   90.00
#
_symmetry.space_group_name_H-M   'P 1'
#
loop_
_entity.id
_entity.type
_entity.pdbx_description
1 polymer ?
#
loop_
_entity_poly.entity_id
_entity_poly.type
_entity_poly.pdbx_seq_one_letter_code
_entity_poly.pdbx_strand_id
1 'polypeptide(L)'
;MAQSWPLARHLDTHVTGDPRGDTGVYIWNTWVFGRELLQQRHSPFTTDTVLTIGGPADLSLHNYTVASDLLAIPLQPLLGIVGAFNIIYLINVALTGLGMFLLLRRLPQTAGAGPGIAWIGAFLFACSPFLVARGNGHFSVASAAALPFFAWSLTRTLESRRWTDAVTVGACVAWAAYSDPYHAVYCVMLGMALLAARTIDVRGTPRVGPTPRTLRLIDGLILLVALAILVIGGLQGGSVTMGGVTISMRSLYTPVLVLSMLVAVRVIRTVRPRVTLTPLPVRALLPSGLIAVVAAGLLLAPLAAAMVTRSVEGRMVAAPVPWRSSAPGADLAAIVMPNPNHPLTPAGLVTWVRQQPGESIAALPWVALLTIALAWRRAGLRPDRTWLAIAVVFLWMSLGPFIRIAGIDTFVPTPWTFLRYVPLVGDARMPSRMSVVVVLAVSVIFTAALAALGARRRGLVAVVGIALAFELLAAPRTLYRASVPGLFDIVRQGPAEARVLHIPTGIKDGLDTYGNFDVATLFYQTTHHRPIISGYLSRVAEQRKTRYLRHPVLGPLIAESAGMPATPDQWDTARTHASAFIDEQHLGWVVIDERQASPSLQTRARDVLHLHLVTRQDGLALYTPEPAAATP
;
A
#
# COMPACT_ATOMS: atom_id res chain seq x y z
N MET A 1 10.91 -16.41 11.32
CA MET A 1 11.64 -15.97 12.54
C MET A 1 13.02 -15.39 12.23
N ALA A 2 13.90 -16.07 11.47
CA ALA A 2 15.23 -15.51 11.16
C ALA A 2 15.16 -14.12 10.50
N GLN A 3 14.25 -13.92 9.54
CA GLN A 3 14.05 -12.63 8.84
C GLN A 3 13.49 -11.50 9.73
N SER A 4 12.90 -11.84 10.87
CA SER A 4 12.34 -10.86 11.82
C SER A 4 13.16 -10.77 13.10
N TRP A 5 14.34 -11.40 13.13
CA TRP A 5 15.21 -11.34 14.30
C TRP A 5 15.72 -9.92 14.56
N PRO A 6 15.68 -9.39 15.81
CA PRO A 6 15.40 -10.09 17.06
C PRO A 6 13.96 -9.99 17.60
N LEU A 7 12.94 -9.71 16.78
CA LEU A 7 11.53 -9.50 17.20
C LEU A 7 11.01 -10.60 18.13
N ALA A 8 11.38 -11.87 17.88
CA ALA A 8 10.92 -13.00 18.68
C ALA A 8 11.28 -12.92 20.18
N ARG A 9 12.27 -12.08 20.54
CA ARG A 9 12.65 -11.83 21.95
C ARG A 9 11.93 -10.64 22.58
N HIS A 10 11.19 -9.87 21.78
CA HIS A 10 10.60 -8.58 22.18
C HIS A 10 9.18 -8.43 21.67
N LEU A 11 8.42 -9.55 21.62
CA LEU A 11 7.09 -9.60 21.01
C LEU A 11 6.08 -8.62 21.63
N ASP A 12 6.19 -8.38 22.91
CA ASP A 12 5.28 -7.54 23.70
C ASP A 12 5.72 -6.08 23.82
N THR A 13 6.97 -5.78 23.47
CA THR A 13 7.59 -4.47 23.76
C THR A 13 8.13 -3.74 22.54
N HIS A 14 8.35 -4.43 21.43
CA HIS A 14 8.90 -3.82 20.22
C HIS A 14 8.15 -4.24 18.96
N VAL A 15 8.25 -3.44 17.93
CA VAL A 15 7.66 -3.67 16.60
C VAL A 15 8.68 -3.40 15.49
N THR A 16 8.42 -3.93 14.28
CA THR A 16 9.33 -3.80 13.13
C THR A 16 9.25 -2.44 12.42
N GLY A 17 8.23 -1.64 12.67
CA GLY A 17 8.06 -0.30 12.14
C GLY A 17 7.83 0.70 13.26
N ASP A 18 8.01 1.99 12.98
CA ASP A 18 7.82 3.05 13.99
C ASP A 18 6.35 3.09 14.47
N PRO A 19 6.07 2.90 15.78
CA PRO A 19 4.72 3.01 16.32
C PRO A 19 4.15 4.44 16.29
N ARG A 20 4.99 5.45 16.03
CA ARG A 20 4.56 6.83 15.79
C ARG A 20 4.11 7.09 14.36
N GLY A 21 4.26 6.12 13.46
CA GLY A 21 3.82 6.17 12.07
C GLY A 21 2.70 5.16 11.81
N ASP A 22 2.67 4.66 10.57
CA ASP A 22 1.62 3.74 10.10
C ASP A 22 1.51 2.46 10.94
N THR A 23 2.62 1.96 11.51
CA THR A 23 2.59 0.77 12.39
C THR A 23 1.67 0.99 13.60
N GLY A 24 1.70 2.18 14.20
CA GLY A 24 0.81 2.54 15.31
C GLY A 24 -0.66 2.57 14.89
N VAL A 25 -0.93 3.01 13.66
CA VAL A 25 -2.29 2.97 13.09
C VAL A 25 -2.80 1.54 12.96
N TYR A 26 -1.97 0.59 12.50
CA TYR A 26 -2.38 -0.81 12.40
C TYR A 26 -2.59 -1.47 13.77
N ILE A 27 -1.80 -1.10 14.78
CA ILE A 27 -2.04 -1.55 16.16
C ILE A 27 -3.36 -0.96 16.67
N TRP A 28 -3.63 0.31 16.40
CA TRP A 28 -4.90 0.94 16.71
C TRP A 28 -6.08 0.28 15.99
N ASN A 29 -5.94 -0.05 14.71
CA ASN A 29 -6.95 -0.80 13.94
C ASN A 29 -7.33 -2.08 14.66
N THR A 30 -6.33 -2.85 15.08
CA THR A 30 -6.55 -4.11 15.82
C THR A 30 -7.30 -3.89 17.13
N TRP A 31 -7.00 -2.79 17.85
CA TRP A 31 -7.69 -2.42 19.07
C TRP A 31 -9.13 -1.98 18.81
N VAL A 32 -9.34 -1.02 17.89
CA VAL A 32 -10.67 -0.46 17.64
C VAL A 32 -11.61 -1.52 17.03
N PHE A 33 -11.09 -2.40 16.18
CA PHE A 33 -11.86 -3.50 15.62
C PHE A 33 -12.44 -4.41 16.72
N GLY A 34 -11.59 -4.84 17.66
CA GLY A 34 -12.00 -5.66 18.80
C GLY A 34 -12.99 -4.91 19.72
N ARG A 35 -12.77 -3.62 19.97
CA ARG A 35 -13.65 -2.78 20.77
C ARG A 35 -15.06 -2.66 20.15
N GLU A 36 -15.14 -2.25 18.90
CA GLU A 36 -16.44 -2.05 18.23
C GLU A 36 -17.21 -3.38 18.12
N LEU A 37 -16.54 -4.45 17.70
CA LEU A 37 -17.19 -5.74 17.49
C LEU A 37 -17.64 -6.43 18.80
N LEU A 38 -16.77 -6.47 19.82
CA LEU A 38 -17.00 -7.27 21.02
C LEU A 38 -17.59 -6.47 22.20
N GLN A 39 -17.10 -5.25 22.43
CA GLN A 39 -17.49 -4.44 23.58
C GLN A 39 -18.74 -3.61 23.28
N GLN A 40 -18.73 -2.92 22.15
CA GLN A 40 -19.85 -2.07 21.72
C GLN A 40 -20.93 -2.86 20.96
N ARG A 41 -20.58 -4.02 20.42
CA ARG A 41 -21.48 -4.86 19.57
C ARG A 41 -22.03 -4.09 18.37
N HIS A 42 -21.23 -3.19 17.83
CA HIS A 42 -21.53 -2.39 16.65
C HIS A 42 -20.77 -2.90 15.42
N SER A 43 -21.11 -2.32 14.28
CA SER A 43 -20.34 -2.57 13.05
C SER A 43 -18.91 -2.08 13.23
N PRO A 44 -17.88 -2.90 12.96
CA PRO A 44 -16.50 -2.46 13.07
C PRO A 44 -16.10 -1.43 12.00
N PHE A 45 -17.00 -1.11 11.06
CA PHE A 45 -16.78 -0.07 10.05
C PHE A 45 -17.26 1.31 10.48
N THR A 46 -17.66 1.49 11.73
CA THR A 46 -17.95 2.79 12.35
C THR A 46 -17.35 2.84 13.75
N THR A 47 -16.94 4.03 14.21
CA THR A 47 -16.41 4.23 15.56
C THR A 47 -16.73 5.62 16.08
N ASP A 48 -16.90 5.73 17.39
CA ASP A 48 -17.05 6.99 18.13
C ASP A 48 -15.74 7.42 18.83
N THR A 49 -14.66 6.67 18.61
CA THR A 49 -13.40 6.87 19.34
C THR A 49 -12.50 7.93 18.76
N VAL A 50 -12.69 8.32 17.51
CA VAL A 50 -11.85 9.28 16.79
C VAL A 50 -12.69 10.21 15.94
N LEU A 51 -12.25 11.47 15.77
CA LEU A 51 -13.00 12.48 15.02
C LEU A 51 -14.44 12.62 15.54
N THR A 52 -14.58 12.76 16.86
CA THR A 52 -15.84 12.59 17.59
C THR A 52 -16.91 13.64 17.31
N ILE A 53 -16.57 14.75 16.61
CA ILE A 53 -17.55 15.79 16.27
C ILE A 53 -18.32 15.40 15.01
N GLY A 54 -19.64 15.37 15.15
CA GLY A 54 -20.55 15.07 14.05
C GLY A 54 -20.96 13.62 13.93
N GLY A 55 -20.98 12.90 15.05
CA GLY A 55 -21.40 11.51 15.15
C GLY A 55 -20.28 10.51 14.83
N PRO A 56 -20.58 9.22 14.77
CA PRO A 56 -19.58 8.18 14.52
C PRO A 56 -18.77 8.40 13.25
N ALA A 57 -17.50 8.11 13.31
CA ALA A 57 -16.60 8.16 12.18
C ALA A 57 -16.72 6.88 11.35
N ASP A 58 -16.65 7.02 10.01
CA ASP A 58 -16.79 5.93 9.06
C ASP A 58 -15.43 5.35 8.71
N LEU A 59 -15.25 4.06 8.96
CA LEU A 59 -14.04 3.28 8.72
C LEU A 59 -14.11 2.41 7.46
N SER A 60 -15.19 2.47 6.68
CA SER A 60 -15.38 1.61 5.49
C SER A 60 -14.31 1.79 4.41
N LEU A 61 -13.71 2.98 4.32
CA LEU A 61 -12.58 3.29 3.43
C LEU A 61 -11.28 3.53 4.22
N HIS A 62 -11.23 3.15 5.48
CA HIS A 62 -9.99 3.17 6.25
C HIS A 62 -9.07 2.02 5.82
N ASN A 63 -7.78 2.18 6.10
CA ASN A 63 -6.76 1.15 5.83
C ASN A 63 -6.83 0.02 6.89
N TYR A 64 -7.96 -0.66 6.91
CA TYR A 64 -8.30 -1.72 7.84
C TYR A 64 -7.75 -3.06 7.38
N THR A 65 -7.22 -3.85 8.31
CA THR A 65 -6.73 -5.21 8.07
C THR A 65 -7.66 -6.24 8.71
N VAL A 66 -8.95 -6.16 8.38
CA VAL A 66 -10.03 -6.94 9.02
C VAL A 66 -9.70 -8.41 9.22
N ALA A 67 -9.11 -9.06 8.21
CA ALA A 67 -8.73 -10.47 8.31
C ALA A 67 -7.70 -10.72 9.42
N SER A 68 -6.72 -9.83 9.56
CA SER A 68 -5.69 -9.87 10.58
C SER A 68 -6.24 -9.48 11.95
N ASP A 69 -7.08 -8.43 11.98
CA ASP A 69 -7.68 -7.90 13.20
C ASP A 69 -8.62 -8.91 13.85
N LEU A 70 -9.39 -9.65 13.04
CA LEU A 70 -10.24 -10.74 13.53
C LEU A 70 -9.42 -11.87 14.18
N LEU A 71 -8.29 -12.24 13.57
CA LEU A 71 -7.40 -13.27 14.14
C LEU A 71 -6.66 -12.77 15.39
N ALA A 72 -6.47 -11.48 15.53
CA ALA A 72 -5.82 -10.89 16.70
C ALA A 72 -6.71 -10.84 17.94
N ILE A 73 -8.04 -10.86 17.79
CA ILE A 73 -8.98 -10.79 18.92
C ILE A 73 -8.66 -11.78 20.04
N PRO A 74 -8.55 -13.10 19.80
CA PRO A 74 -8.29 -14.07 20.86
C PRO A 74 -6.87 -13.97 21.43
N LEU A 75 -5.96 -13.31 20.76
CA LEU A 75 -4.57 -13.15 21.20
C LEU A 75 -4.36 -11.93 22.10
N GLN A 76 -5.21 -10.90 21.98
CA GLN A 76 -5.07 -9.66 22.75
C GLN A 76 -5.12 -9.88 24.27
N PRO A 77 -6.06 -10.69 24.85
CA PRO A 77 -6.08 -10.93 26.28
C PRO A 77 -4.86 -11.69 26.80
N LEU A 78 -4.20 -12.48 25.93
CA LEU A 78 -3.08 -13.33 26.31
C LEU A 78 -1.72 -12.63 26.17
N LEU A 79 -1.56 -11.80 25.14
CA LEU A 79 -0.27 -11.26 24.71
C LEU A 79 -0.21 -9.73 24.73
N GLY A 80 -1.32 -9.09 25.11
CA GLY A 80 -1.48 -7.64 24.92
C GLY A 80 -1.61 -7.27 23.44
N ILE A 81 -1.89 -6.00 23.16
CA ILE A 81 -2.15 -5.52 21.79
C ILE A 81 -0.91 -5.61 20.90
N VAL A 82 0.26 -5.25 21.42
CA VAL A 82 1.55 -5.28 20.68
C VAL A 82 1.96 -6.72 20.37
N GLY A 83 1.86 -7.62 21.36
CA GLY A 83 2.17 -9.03 21.19
C GLY A 83 1.24 -9.72 20.19
N ALA A 84 -0.05 -9.44 20.26
CA ALA A 84 -1.04 -9.95 19.31
C ALA A 84 -0.72 -9.48 17.88
N PHE A 85 -0.45 -8.17 17.68
CA PHE A 85 -0.06 -7.62 16.38
C PHE A 85 1.19 -8.30 15.81
N ASN A 86 2.24 -8.48 16.60
CA ASN A 86 3.48 -9.13 16.17
C ASN A 86 3.28 -10.61 15.79
N ILE A 87 2.50 -11.35 16.56
CA ILE A 87 2.18 -12.76 16.23
C ILE A 87 1.41 -12.83 14.91
N ILE A 88 0.42 -11.96 14.70
CA ILE A 88 -0.32 -11.90 13.44
C ILE A 88 0.59 -11.52 12.26
N TYR A 89 1.52 -10.59 12.47
CA TYR A 89 2.54 -10.28 11.45
C TYR A 89 3.33 -11.53 11.05
N LEU A 90 3.82 -12.32 12.02
CA LEU A 90 4.57 -13.56 11.75
C LEU A 90 3.70 -14.63 11.07
N ILE A 91 2.44 -14.76 11.47
CA ILE A 91 1.46 -15.66 10.84
C ILE A 91 1.24 -15.27 9.38
N ASN A 92 1.05 -13.98 9.08
CA ASN A 92 0.87 -13.50 7.69
C ASN A 92 2.09 -13.82 6.81
N VAL A 93 3.32 -13.65 7.32
CA VAL A 93 4.54 -14.05 6.60
C VAL A 93 4.57 -15.55 6.34
N ALA A 94 4.22 -16.37 7.35
CA ALA A 94 4.17 -17.82 7.22
C ALA A 94 3.10 -18.27 6.21
N LEU A 95 1.89 -17.69 6.27
CA LEU A 95 0.80 -17.97 5.33
C LEU A 95 1.16 -17.53 3.90
N THR A 96 1.87 -16.41 3.74
CA THR A 96 2.37 -15.96 2.43
C THR A 96 3.31 -17.02 1.83
N GLY A 97 4.24 -17.55 2.62
CA GLY A 97 5.12 -18.64 2.19
C GLY A 97 4.36 -19.93 1.92
N LEU A 98 3.42 -20.31 2.78
CA LEU A 98 2.60 -21.52 2.58
C LEU A 98 1.75 -21.44 1.30
N GLY A 99 1.07 -20.33 1.08
CA GLY A 99 0.27 -20.12 -0.14
C GLY A 99 1.13 -20.24 -1.40
N MET A 100 2.32 -19.63 -1.39
CA MET A 100 3.26 -19.74 -2.50
C MET A 100 3.78 -21.16 -2.68
N PHE A 101 4.10 -21.88 -1.60
CA PHE A 101 4.51 -23.27 -1.65
C PHE A 101 3.42 -24.15 -2.28
N LEU A 102 2.18 -24.01 -1.87
CA LEU A 102 1.04 -24.77 -2.42
C LEU A 102 0.85 -24.46 -3.92
N LEU A 103 0.95 -23.20 -4.31
CA LEU A 103 0.90 -22.80 -5.72
C LEU A 103 2.02 -23.48 -6.52
N LEU A 104 3.27 -23.40 -6.06
CA LEU A 104 4.44 -23.98 -6.74
C LEU A 104 4.36 -25.51 -6.84
N ARG A 105 3.75 -26.18 -5.86
CA ARG A 105 3.51 -27.63 -5.90
C ARG A 105 2.42 -28.04 -6.90
N ARG A 106 1.61 -27.09 -7.33
CA ARG A 106 0.46 -27.35 -8.21
C ARG A 106 0.72 -27.05 -9.67
N LEU A 107 1.54 -26.06 -9.97
CA LEU A 107 1.74 -25.59 -11.34
C LEU A 107 2.49 -26.61 -12.20
N PRO A 108 2.05 -26.88 -13.46
CA PRO A 108 2.74 -27.80 -14.37
C PRO A 108 4.20 -27.41 -14.62
N GLN A 109 4.48 -26.10 -14.69
CA GLN A 109 5.82 -25.56 -14.94
C GLN A 109 6.82 -25.91 -13.85
N THR A 110 6.34 -26.17 -12.64
CA THR A 110 7.12 -26.52 -11.46
C THR A 110 6.89 -27.96 -10.99
N ALA A 111 6.16 -28.78 -11.76
CA ALA A 111 5.82 -30.16 -11.37
C ALA A 111 7.06 -31.04 -11.10
N GLY A 112 8.17 -30.76 -11.77
CA GLY A 112 9.46 -31.44 -11.53
C GLY A 112 10.22 -30.93 -10.30
N ALA A 113 9.75 -29.88 -9.63
CA ALA A 113 10.36 -29.35 -8.42
C ALA A 113 9.99 -30.23 -7.21
N GLY A 114 10.99 -30.84 -6.56
CA GLY A 114 10.80 -31.47 -5.28
C GLY A 114 10.38 -30.47 -4.20
N PRO A 115 9.87 -30.95 -3.03
CA PRO A 115 9.41 -30.06 -1.95
C PRO A 115 10.43 -29.00 -1.54
N GLY A 116 11.72 -29.36 -1.47
CA GLY A 116 12.79 -28.42 -1.09
C GLY A 116 12.95 -27.27 -2.07
N ILE A 117 12.86 -27.53 -3.39
CA ILE A 117 12.95 -26.47 -4.41
C ILE A 117 11.71 -25.56 -4.34
N ALA A 118 10.52 -26.13 -4.16
CA ALA A 118 9.30 -25.36 -3.97
C ALA A 118 9.36 -24.48 -2.70
N TRP A 119 9.99 -24.98 -1.62
CA TRP A 119 10.27 -24.19 -0.42
C TRP A 119 11.19 -23.01 -0.67
N ILE A 120 12.27 -23.21 -1.45
CA ILE A 120 13.21 -22.13 -1.82
C ILE A 120 12.46 -21.06 -2.63
N GLY A 121 11.60 -21.45 -3.58
CA GLY A 121 10.77 -20.51 -4.34
C GLY A 121 9.72 -19.78 -3.49
N ALA A 122 9.11 -20.47 -2.52
CA ALA A 122 8.17 -19.87 -1.57
C ALA A 122 8.88 -18.88 -0.62
N PHE A 123 10.08 -19.22 -0.19
CA PHE A 123 10.94 -18.33 0.62
C PHE A 123 11.32 -17.07 -0.15
N LEU A 124 11.65 -17.19 -1.44
CA LEU A 124 11.89 -16.01 -2.30
C LEU A 124 10.70 -15.05 -2.27
N PHE A 125 9.48 -15.54 -2.41
CA PHE A 125 8.29 -14.68 -2.39
C PHE A 125 8.06 -14.05 -1.03
N ALA A 126 7.95 -14.88 0.02
CA ALA A 126 7.59 -14.42 1.37
C ALA A 126 8.63 -13.49 2.01
N CYS A 127 9.91 -13.69 1.67
CA CYS A 127 11.04 -12.91 2.20
C CYS A 127 11.62 -11.94 1.17
N SER A 128 10.88 -11.63 0.10
CA SER A 128 11.33 -10.69 -0.93
C SER A 128 11.63 -9.31 -0.37
N PRO A 129 12.56 -8.56 -0.98
CA PRO A 129 12.89 -7.21 -0.55
C PRO A 129 11.66 -6.30 -0.46
N PHE A 130 10.70 -6.48 -1.36
CA PHE A 130 9.44 -5.73 -1.38
C PHE A 130 8.61 -6.01 -0.11
N LEU A 131 8.26 -7.27 0.19
CA LEU A 131 7.39 -7.62 1.32
C LEU A 131 8.08 -7.32 2.67
N VAL A 132 9.39 -7.55 2.75
CA VAL A 132 10.17 -7.24 3.96
C VAL A 132 10.16 -5.74 4.25
N ALA A 133 10.33 -4.90 3.22
CA ALA A 133 10.26 -3.45 3.38
C ALA A 133 8.87 -2.97 3.83
N ARG A 134 7.80 -3.58 3.29
CA ARG A 134 6.42 -3.26 3.68
C ARG A 134 6.11 -3.62 5.14
N GLY A 135 6.74 -4.69 5.66
CA GLY A 135 6.64 -5.05 7.07
C GLY A 135 7.20 -4.00 8.05
N ASN A 136 7.79 -2.90 7.57
CA ASN A 136 8.29 -1.79 8.39
C ASN A 136 7.30 -0.63 8.56
N GLY A 137 6.07 -0.73 8.07
CA GLY A 137 5.10 0.35 8.20
C GLY A 137 3.79 0.12 7.43
N HIS A 138 3.81 -0.63 6.34
CA HIS A 138 2.63 -0.91 5.53
C HIS A 138 2.17 -2.37 5.72
N PHE A 139 1.71 -2.69 6.92
CA PHE A 139 1.33 -4.05 7.32
C PHE A 139 0.27 -4.67 6.40
N SER A 140 -0.71 -3.89 5.93
CA SER A 140 -1.72 -4.37 4.98
C SER A 140 -1.09 -4.93 3.70
N VAL A 141 -0.14 -4.20 3.11
CA VAL A 141 0.57 -4.62 1.88
C VAL A 141 1.49 -5.81 2.13
N ALA A 142 2.08 -5.91 3.34
CA ALA A 142 2.90 -7.06 3.74
C ALA A 142 2.06 -8.33 3.92
N SER A 143 0.75 -8.20 4.19
CA SER A 143 -0.21 -9.31 4.38
C SER A 143 -0.66 -9.89 3.03
N ALA A 144 0.30 -10.36 2.21
CA ALA A 144 0.09 -10.74 0.81
C ALA A 144 -0.34 -12.20 0.58
N ALA A 145 -0.66 -12.96 1.65
CA ALA A 145 -0.97 -14.39 1.58
C ALA A 145 -2.12 -14.73 0.63
N ALA A 146 -3.13 -13.87 0.57
CA ALA A 146 -4.31 -14.09 -0.30
C ALA A 146 -3.96 -14.23 -1.78
N LEU A 147 -2.90 -13.57 -2.28
CA LEU A 147 -2.50 -13.60 -3.69
C LEU A 147 -2.08 -14.99 -4.18
N PRO A 148 -1.09 -15.68 -3.56
CA PRO A 148 -0.73 -17.01 -3.99
C PRO A 148 -1.83 -18.05 -3.69
N PHE A 149 -2.60 -17.93 -2.61
CA PHE A 149 -3.75 -18.77 -2.35
C PHE A 149 -4.85 -18.59 -3.41
N PHE A 150 -5.10 -17.37 -3.86
CA PHE A 150 -6.01 -17.10 -4.97
C PHE A 150 -5.54 -17.78 -6.26
N ALA A 151 -4.28 -17.59 -6.65
CA ALA A 151 -3.73 -18.23 -7.86
C ALA A 151 -3.79 -19.76 -7.78
N TRP A 152 -3.51 -20.33 -6.61
CA TRP A 152 -3.61 -21.75 -6.36
C TRP A 152 -5.06 -22.27 -6.47
N SER A 153 -6.02 -21.63 -5.81
CA SER A 153 -7.43 -22.02 -5.84
C SER A 153 -8.05 -21.83 -7.22
N LEU A 154 -7.71 -20.73 -7.93
CA LEU A 154 -8.17 -20.51 -9.29
C LEU A 154 -7.65 -21.60 -10.24
N THR A 155 -6.36 -21.96 -10.15
CA THR A 155 -5.80 -23.05 -10.96
C THR A 155 -6.53 -24.36 -10.70
N ARG A 156 -6.81 -24.68 -9.44
CA ARG A 156 -7.62 -25.86 -9.07
C ARG A 156 -9.02 -25.81 -9.66
N THR A 157 -9.70 -24.70 -9.52
CA THR A 157 -11.08 -24.51 -10.03
C THR A 157 -11.15 -24.71 -11.55
N LEU A 158 -10.17 -24.18 -12.28
CA LEU A 158 -10.10 -24.31 -13.74
C LEU A 158 -9.88 -25.75 -14.21
N GLU A 159 -9.29 -26.60 -13.38
CA GLU A 159 -9.05 -28.03 -13.69
C GLU A 159 -10.17 -28.93 -13.14
N SER A 160 -10.49 -28.80 -11.84
CA SER A 160 -11.42 -29.70 -11.14
C SER A 160 -12.88 -29.37 -11.36
N ARG A 161 -13.19 -28.08 -11.59
CA ARG A 161 -14.56 -27.51 -11.65
C ARG A 161 -15.43 -27.83 -10.44
N ARG A 162 -14.81 -28.15 -9.30
CA ARG A 162 -15.52 -28.44 -8.06
C ARG A 162 -16.02 -27.13 -7.44
N TRP A 163 -17.25 -27.15 -6.92
CA TRP A 163 -17.83 -25.99 -6.25
C TRP A 163 -17.02 -25.52 -5.02
N THR A 164 -16.41 -26.47 -4.27
CA THR A 164 -15.56 -26.17 -3.12
C THR A 164 -14.34 -25.35 -3.50
N ASP A 165 -13.70 -25.66 -4.64
CA ASP A 165 -12.55 -24.90 -5.13
C ASP A 165 -13.00 -23.49 -5.57
N ALA A 166 -14.20 -23.36 -6.17
CA ALA A 166 -14.77 -22.08 -6.56
C ALA A 166 -15.11 -21.20 -5.33
N VAL A 167 -15.68 -21.79 -4.27
CA VAL A 167 -15.88 -21.09 -2.98
C VAL A 167 -14.55 -20.57 -2.43
N THR A 168 -13.48 -21.40 -2.51
CA THR A 168 -12.15 -20.99 -2.05
C THR A 168 -11.60 -19.81 -2.85
N VAL A 169 -11.86 -19.74 -4.17
CA VAL A 169 -11.51 -18.55 -4.99
C VAL A 169 -12.19 -17.30 -4.46
N GLY A 170 -13.52 -17.37 -4.23
CA GLY A 170 -14.28 -16.25 -3.67
C GLY A 170 -13.80 -15.83 -2.28
N ALA A 171 -13.50 -16.81 -1.41
CA ALA A 171 -12.95 -16.55 -0.08
C ALA A 171 -11.57 -15.89 -0.14
N CYS A 172 -10.70 -16.28 -1.10
CA CYS A 172 -9.41 -15.62 -1.29
C CYS A 172 -9.56 -14.15 -1.77
N VAL A 173 -10.55 -13.85 -2.62
CA VAL A 173 -10.83 -12.47 -3.03
C VAL A 173 -11.31 -11.64 -1.83
N ALA A 174 -12.21 -12.19 -1.01
CA ALA A 174 -12.67 -11.52 0.20
C ALA A 174 -11.52 -11.32 1.21
N TRP A 175 -10.69 -12.33 1.42
CA TRP A 175 -9.50 -12.24 2.26
C TRP A 175 -8.55 -11.15 1.75
N ALA A 176 -8.31 -11.09 0.43
CA ALA A 176 -7.50 -10.06 -0.19
C ALA A 176 -8.06 -8.67 0.11
N ALA A 177 -9.38 -8.45 -0.07
CA ALA A 177 -10.04 -7.17 0.19
C ALA A 177 -9.96 -6.77 1.69
N TYR A 178 -10.09 -7.73 2.59
CA TYR A 178 -9.97 -7.52 4.03
C TYR A 178 -8.53 -7.45 4.55
N SER A 179 -7.54 -7.72 3.72
CA SER A 179 -6.13 -7.50 4.04
C SER A 179 -5.65 -6.16 3.51
N ASP A 180 -5.87 -5.92 2.21
CA ASP A 180 -5.54 -4.68 1.52
C ASP A 180 -6.38 -4.57 0.23
N PRO A 181 -7.11 -3.47 -0.01
CA PRO A 181 -7.91 -3.29 -1.23
C PRO A 181 -7.11 -3.47 -2.54
N TYR A 182 -5.82 -3.11 -2.54
CA TYR A 182 -4.93 -3.35 -3.69
C TYR A 182 -4.81 -4.85 -4.02
N HIS A 183 -4.74 -5.71 -3.01
CA HIS A 183 -4.63 -7.16 -3.22
C HIS A 183 -5.88 -7.73 -3.87
N ALA A 184 -7.07 -7.22 -3.55
CA ALA A 184 -8.31 -7.64 -4.23
C ALA A 184 -8.28 -7.28 -5.72
N VAL A 185 -7.86 -6.06 -6.06
CA VAL A 185 -7.66 -5.63 -7.44
C VAL A 185 -6.63 -6.53 -8.15
N TYR A 186 -5.53 -6.83 -7.47
CA TYR A 186 -4.49 -7.70 -8.04
C TYR A 186 -4.95 -9.14 -8.22
N CYS A 187 -5.80 -9.69 -7.34
CA CYS A 187 -6.44 -10.98 -7.56
C CYS A 187 -7.26 -10.99 -8.86
N VAL A 188 -8.08 -9.96 -9.07
CA VAL A 188 -8.89 -9.84 -10.30
C VAL A 188 -7.99 -9.72 -11.54
N MET A 189 -6.98 -8.84 -11.50
CA MET A 189 -6.04 -8.65 -12.62
C MET A 189 -5.24 -9.92 -12.91
N LEU A 190 -4.75 -10.60 -11.86
CA LEU A 190 -4.02 -11.86 -11.99
C LEU A 190 -4.94 -12.96 -12.55
N GLY A 191 -6.18 -13.04 -12.08
CA GLY A 191 -7.20 -13.95 -12.61
C GLY A 191 -7.48 -13.71 -14.08
N MET A 192 -7.66 -12.45 -14.48
CA MET A 192 -7.83 -12.09 -15.91
C MET A 192 -6.59 -12.47 -16.74
N ALA A 193 -5.38 -12.23 -16.22
CA ALA A 193 -4.14 -12.59 -16.92
C ALA A 193 -4.00 -14.12 -17.11
N LEU A 194 -4.32 -14.91 -16.05
CA LEU A 194 -4.30 -16.38 -16.11
C LEU A 194 -5.36 -16.94 -17.07
N LEU A 195 -6.54 -16.33 -17.16
CA LEU A 195 -7.58 -16.70 -18.11
C LEU A 195 -7.20 -16.26 -19.53
N ALA A 196 -6.72 -15.03 -19.71
CA ALA A 196 -6.27 -14.52 -20.99
C ALA A 196 -5.17 -15.40 -21.60
N ALA A 197 -4.21 -15.85 -20.78
CA ALA A 197 -3.14 -16.74 -21.25
C ALA A 197 -3.64 -18.11 -21.74
N ARG A 198 -4.85 -18.54 -21.35
CA ARG A 198 -5.48 -19.77 -21.85
C ARG A 198 -6.30 -19.57 -23.13
N THR A 199 -6.64 -18.31 -23.43
CA THR A 199 -7.52 -17.97 -24.55
C THR A 199 -6.84 -17.22 -25.65
N ILE A 200 -5.79 -16.47 -25.34
CA ILE A 200 -5.11 -15.57 -26.26
C ILE A 200 -3.73 -16.14 -26.56
N ASP A 201 -3.52 -16.61 -27.80
CA ASP A 201 -2.19 -16.92 -28.30
C ASP A 201 -1.74 -15.80 -29.25
N VAL A 202 -0.66 -15.13 -28.88
CA VAL A 202 -0.06 -14.05 -29.67
C VAL A 202 1.21 -14.56 -30.30
N ARG A 203 1.23 -14.68 -31.63
CA ARG A 203 2.41 -15.06 -32.40
C ARG A 203 2.85 -13.90 -33.27
N GLY A 204 4.11 -13.53 -33.14
CA GLY A 204 4.73 -12.61 -34.06
C GLY A 204 4.97 -13.32 -35.42
N THR A 205 4.57 -12.67 -36.49
CA THR A 205 4.96 -13.08 -37.85
C THR A 205 5.92 -12.04 -38.43
N PRO A 206 7.22 -12.09 -38.06
CA PRO A 206 8.18 -11.09 -38.48
C PRO A 206 8.17 -10.95 -40.01
N ARG A 207 8.30 -9.73 -40.47
CA ARG A 207 8.32 -9.44 -41.88
C ARG A 207 9.60 -9.97 -42.50
N VAL A 208 9.46 -10.76 -43.56
CA VAL A 208 10.57 -11.17 -44.45
C VAL A 208 10.53 -10.28 -45.68
N GLY A 209 11.65 -9.70 -46.07
CA GLY A 209 11.80 -8.87 -47.27
C GLY A 209 12.12 -7.39 -46.99
N PRO A 210 12.26 -6.57 -48.04
CA PRO A 210 12.71 -5.19 -47.91
C PRO A 210 11.73 -4.32 -47.13
N THR A 211 12.28 -3.33 -46.39
CA THR A 211 11.50 -2.38 -45.57
C THR A 211 10.62 -1.50 -46.48
N PRO A 212 9.29 -1.49 -46.30
CA PRO A 212 8.41 -0.68 -47.15
C PRO A 212 8.63 0.83 -46.90
N ARG A 213 8.23 1.64 -47.86
CA ARG A 213 8.33 3.10 -47.79
C ARG A 213 7.69 3.67 -46.52
N THR A 214 6.54 3.13 -46.12
CA THR A 214 5.83 3.57 -44.89
C THR A 214 6.65 3.35 -43.62
N LEU A 215 7.39 2.26 -43.50
CA LEU A 215 8.24 2.01 -42.31
C LEU A 215 9.49 2.91 -42.34
N ARG A 216 10.05 3.19 -43.54
CA ARG A 216 11.15 4.14 -43.70
C ARG A 216 10.73 5.57 -43.34
N LEU A 217 9.49 5.97 -43.66
CA LEU A 217 8.93 7.24 -43.22
C LEU A 217 8.79 7.30 -41.69
N ILE A 218 8.30 6.22 -41.05
CA ILE A 218 8.21 6.14 -39.59
C ILE A 218 9.63 6.22 -38.97
N ASP A 219 10.62 5.51 -39.54
CA ASP A 219 12.02 5.59 -39.08
C ASP A 219 12.57 7.02 -39.19
N GLY A 220 12.26 7.74 -40.26
CA GLY A 220 12.61 9.16 -40.45
C GLY A 220 11.94 10.08 -39.40
N LEU A 221 10.64 9.86 -39.12
CA LEU A 221 9.93 10.60 -38.08
C LEU A 221 10.48 10.30 -36.67
N ILE A 222 10.80 9.05 -36.36
CA ILE A 222 11.45 8.66 -35.11
C ILE A 222 12.77 9.41 -34.94
N LEU A 223 13.60 9.44 -35.99
CA LEU A 223 14.89 10.15 -35.97
C LEU A 223 14.70 11.65 -35.80
N LEU A 224 13.74 12.25 -36.48
CA LEU A 224 13.43 13.69 -36.39
C LEU A 224 12.98 14.05 -34.96
N VAL A 225 12.06 13.28 -34.38
CA VAL A 225 11.56 13.54 -33.01
C VAL A 225 12.66 13.27 -31.98
N ALA A 226 13.48 12.22 -32.17
CA ALA A 226 14.63 11.96 -31.30
C ALA A 226 15.65 13.12 -31.33
N LEU A 227 15.95 13.66 -32.52
CA LEU A 227 16.80 14.83 -32.66
C LEU A 227 16.19 16.06 -31.96
N ALA A 228 14.88 16.29 -32.14
CA ALA A 228 14.18 17.37 -31.44
C ALA A 228 14.27 17.24 -29.90
N ILE A 229 14.15 16.02 -29.36
CA ILE A 229 14.31 15.74 -27.92
C ILE A 229 15.73 16.10 -27.46
N LEU A 230 16.77 15.72 -28.23
CA LEU A 230 18.16 16.05 -27.92
C LEU A 230 18.40 17.56 -27.94
N VAL A 231 17.84 18.26 -28.92
CA VAL A 231 17.95 19.74 -29.03
C VAL A 231 17.24 20.41 -27.84
N ILE A 232 16.01 20.01 -27.52
CA ILE A 232 15.24 20.54 -26.38
C ILE A 232 15.97 20.29 -25.06
N GLY A 233 16.51 19.08 -24.87
CA GLY A 233 17.28 18.70 -23.70
C GLY A 233 18.58 19.50 -23.58
N GLY A 234 19.29 19.71 -24.68
CA GLY A 234 20.54 20.48 -24.72
C GLY A 234 20.36 21.98 -24.50
N LEU A 235 19.24 22.55 -24.94
CA LEU A 235 18.92 23.97 -24.78
C LEU A 235 18.32 24.32 -23.39
N GLN A 236 18.20 23.33 -22.49
CA GLN A 236 17.63 23.48 -21.13
C GLN A 236 16.25 24.17 -21.09
N GLY A 237 15.51 24.05 -22.15
CA GLY A 237 14.18 24.64 -22.31
C GLY A 237 14.24 26.08 -22.86
N GLY A 238 13.46 26.35 -23.87
CA GLY A 238 13.33 27.65 -24.49
C GLY A 238 12.01 27.74 -25.23
N SER A 239 11.78 28.89 -25.89
CA SER A 239 10.73 29.01 -26.89
C SER A 239 11.35 29.46 -28.21
N VAL A 240 10.99 28.82 -29.32
CA VAL A 240 11.38 29.23 -30.66
C VAL A 240 10.14 29.74 -31.39
N THR A 241 10.22 30.96 -31.89
CA THR A 241 9.14 31.55 -32.69
C THR A 241 9.54 31.50 -34.17
N MET A 242 8.80 30.77 -34.96
CA MET A 242 8.96 30.69 -36.41
C MET A 242 7.63 31.01 -37.10
N GLY A 243 7.63 31.97 -37.99
CA GLY A 243 6.46 32.33 -38.80
C GLY A 243 5.21 32.70 -37.97
N GLY A 244 5.39 33.38 -36.82
CA GLY A 244 4.27 33.77 -35.94
C GLY A 244 3.76 32.67 -35.01
N VAL A 245 4.30 31.46 -35.09
CA VAL A 245 3.97 30.36 -34.16
C VAL A 245 5.10 30.19 -33.14
N THR A 246 4.77 30.34 -31.86
CA THR A 246 5.72 30.11 -30.77
C THR A 246 5.65 28.65 -30.31
N ILE A 247 6.71 27.88 -30.56
CA ILE A 247 6.86 26.55 -30.06
C ILE A 247 7.59 26.59 -28.72
N SER A 248 6.87 26.30 -27.65
CA SER A 248 7.44 26.20 -26.29
C SER A 248 8.14 24.87 -26.12
N MET A 249 9.47 24.90 -25.92
CA MET A 249 10.32 23.72 -25.70
C MET A 249 10.62 23.50 -24.20
N ARG A 250 9.63 23.81 -23.34
CA ARG A 250 9.80 23.76 -21.86
C ARG A 250 9.68 22.37 -21.26
N SER A 251 9.20 21.38 -22.00
CA SER A 251 8.96 20.04 -21.47
C SER A 251 9.21 18.97 -22.53
N LEU A 252 9.89 17.91 -22.14
CA LEU A 252 10.11 16.71 -22.96
C LEU A 252 8.89 15.78 -23.01
N TYR A 253 7.82 16.04 -22.24
CA TYR A 253 6.65 15.18 -22.14
C TYR A 253 6.01 14.86 -23.51
N THR A 254 5.63 15.88 -24.26
CA THR A 254 4.95 15.68 -25.55
C THR A 254 5.87 15.04 -26.62
N PRO A 255 7.12 15.49 -26.82
CA PRO A 255 8.01 14.86 -27.77
C PRO A 255 8.29 13.38 -27.46
N VAL A 256 8.52 13.02 -26.18
CA VAL A 256 8.76 11.63 -25.78
C VAL A 256 7.50 10.79 -25.93
N LEU A 257 6.32 11.34 -25.65
CA LEU A 257 5.06 10.62 -25.90
C LEU A 257 4.89 10.30 -27.39
N VAL A 258 5.11 11.29 -28.27
CA VAL A 258 5.05 11.10 -29.74
C VAL A 258 6.08 10.06 -30.18
N LEU A 259 7.33 10.16 -29.70
CA LEU A 259 8.37 9.17 -29.98
C LEU A 259 7.94 7.77 -29.55
N SER A 260 7.41 7.62 -28.35
CA SER A 260 6.94 6.33 -27.81
C SER A 260 5.82 5.73 -28.67
N MET A 261 4.88 6.55 -29.13
CA MET A 261 3.80 6.12 -30.03
C MET A 261 4.36 5.67 -31.40
N LEU A 262 5.29 6.45 -31.99
CA LEU A 262 5.93 6.08 -33.26
C LEU A 262 6.70 4.78 -33.15
N VAL A 263 7.47 4.59 -32.06
CA VAL A 263 8.21 3.36 -31.78
C VAL A 263 7.24 2.18 -31.60
N ALA A 264 6.15 2.34 -30.86
CA ALA A 264 5.12 1.31 -30.69
C ALA A 264 4.51 0.90 -32.04
N VAL A 265 4.11 1.87 -32.87
CA VAL A 265 3.59 1.61 -34.22
C VAL A 265 4.65 0.88 -35.09
N ARG A 266 5.89 1.32 -34.99
CA ARG A 266 7.01 0.71 -35.73
C ARG A 266 7.23 -0.76 -35.37
N VAL A 267 7.20 -1.07 -34.05
CA VAL A 267 7.33 -2.42 -33.51
C VAL A 267 6.15 -3.29 -33.96
N ILE A 268 4.91 -2.81 -33.75
CA ILE A 268 3.69 -3.56 -34.14
C ILE A 268 3.70 -3.88 -35.64
N ARG A 269 4.06 -2.92 -36.48
CA ARG A 269 4.13 -3.12 -37.94
C ARG A 269 5.25 -4.06 -38.35
N THR A 270 6.31 -4.20 -37.56
CA THR A 270 7.42 -5.13 -37.81
C THR A 270 7.10 -6.54 -37.30
N VAL A 271 6.65 -6.65 -36.08
CA VAL A 271 6.34 -7.94 -35.44
C VAL A 271 5.09 -8.56 -36.02
N ARG A 272 4.14 -7.75 -36.49
CA ARG A 272 2.84 -8.18 -37.02
C ARG A 272 2.19 -9.23 -36.12
N PRO A 273 1.83 -8.89 -34.90
CA PRO A 273 1.24 -9.84 -33.98
C PRO A 273 -0.05 -10.39 -34.57
N ARG A 274 -0.14 -11.70 -34.70
CA ARG A 274 -1.39 -12.41 -34.97
C ARG A 274 -1.94 -12.88 -33.64
N VAL A 275 -3.14 -12.46 -33.37
CA VAL A 275 -3.88 -12.88 -32.17
C VAL A 275 -4.83 -13.99 -32.61
N THR A 276 -4.65 -15.16 -32.05
CA THR A 276 -5.59 -16.27 -32.20
C THR A 276 -6.33 -16.46 -30.88
N LEU A 277 -7.66 -16.51 -30.98
CA LEU A 277 -8.52 -16.69 -29.80
C LEU A 277 -8.95 -18.16 -29.74
N THR A 278 -8.60 -18.83 -28.65
CA THR A 278 -9.16 -20.14 -28.30
C THR A 278 -10.39 -19.89 -27.44
N PRO A 279 -11.59 -20.31 -27.87
CA PRO A 279 -12.80 -20.06 -27.08
C PRO A 279 -12.70 -20.73 -25.72
N LEU A 280 -12.96 -19.94 -24.68
CA LEU A 280 -13.14 -20.49 -23.34
C LEU A 280 -14.39 -21.37 -23.31
N PRO A 281 -14.38 -22.49 -22.60
CA PRO A 281 -15.59 -23.26 -22.33
C PRO A 281 -16.48 -22.52 -21.31
N VAL A 282 -16.99 -21.33 -21.71
CA VAL A 282 -17.71 -20.39 -20.82
C VAL A 282 -18.86 -21.09 -20.11
N ARG A 283 -19.64 -21.91 -20.83
CA ARG A 283 -20.77 -22.66 -20.24
C ARG A 283 -20.31 -23.58 -19.11
N ALA A 284 -19.11 -24.14 -19.19
CA ALA A 284 -18.57 -25.02 -18.16
C ALA A 284 -17.89 -24.28 -17.00
N LEU A 285 -17.42 -23.05 -17.21
CA LEU A 285 -16.77 -22.22 -16.18
C LEU A 285 -17.75 -21.29 -15.48
N LEU A 286 -18.87 -20.96 -16.11
CA LEU A 286 -19.87 -20.02 -15.58
C LEU A 286 -20.39 -20.41 -14.18
N PRO A 287 -20.75 -21.69 -13.90
CA PRO A 287 -21.20 -22.07 -12.56
C PRO A 287 -20.13 -21.84 -11.49
N SER A 288 -18.87 -22.22 -11.77
CA SER A 288 -17.78 -22.00 -10.83
C SER A 288 -17.49 -20.51 -10.63
N GLY A 289 -17.55 -19.71 -11.71
CA GLY A 289 -17.41 -18.26 -11.61
C GLY A 289 -18.51 -17.63 -10.77
N LEU A 290 -19.78 -18.03 -10.98
CA LEU A 290 -20.91 -17.55 -10.20
C LEU A 290 -20.79 -17.92 -8.72
N ILE A 291 -20.41 -19.16 -8.40
CA ILE A 291 -20.17 -19.60 -7.03
C ILE A 291 -19.07 -18.75 -6.36
N ALA A 292 -17.97 -18.49 -7.08
CA ALA A 292 -16.88 -17.67 -6.55
C ALA A 292 -17.34 -16.22 -6.28
N VAL A 293 -18.12 -15.63 -7.18
CA VAL A 293 -18.68 -14.28 -7.00
C VAL A 293 -19.66 -14.24 -5.83
N VAL A 294 -20.55 -15.21 -5.71
CA VAL A 294 -21.51 -15.30 -4.59
C VAL A 294 -20.77 -15.48 -3.27
N ALA A 295 -19.79 -16.36 -3.21
CA ALA A 295 -18.98 -16.57 -2.00
C ALA A 295 -18.22 -15.30 -1.59
N ALA A 296 -17.58 -14.60 -2.55
CA ALA A 296 -16.93 -13.33 -2.29
C ALA A 296 -17.94 -12.27 -1.81
N GLY A 297 -19.09 -12.15 -2.50
CA GLY A 297 -20.14 -11.19 -2.16
C GLY A 297 -20.72 -11.40 -0.77
N LEU A 298 -21.00 -12.63 -0.37
CA LEU A 298 -21.48 -12.96 0.98
C LEU A 298 -20.47 -12.59 2.06
N LEU A 299 -19.18 -12.90 1.84
CA LEU A 299 -18.14 -12.58 2.79
C LEU A 299 -17.85 -11.08 2.86
N LEU A 300 -17.99 -10.36 1.76
CA LEU A 300 -17.80 -8.91 1.69
C LEU A 300 -19.07 -8.12 2.02
N ALA A 301 -20.21 -8.78 2.25
CA ALA A 301 -21.49 -8.11 2.50
C ALA A 301 -21.42 -7.05 3.62
N PRO A 302 -20.76 -7.26 4.77
CA PRO A 302 -20.64 -6.23 5.81
C PRO A 302 -19.94 -4.96 5.32
N LEU A 303 -18.83 -5.11 4.59
CA LEU A 303 -18.08 -3.99 4.02
C LEU A 303 -18.91 -3.30 2.91
N ALA A 304 -19.53 -4.09 2.04
CA ALA A 304 -20.36 -3.57 0.96
C ALA A 304 -21.56 -2.76 1.51
N ALA A 305 -22.22 -3.25 2.56
CA ALA A 305 -23.28 -2.52 3.24
C ALA A 305 -22.79 -1.17 3.79
N ALA A 306 -21.65 -1.14 4.47
CA ALA A 306 -21.04 0.10 4.98
C ALA A 306 -20.72 1.08 3.84
N MET A 307 -20.16 0.58 2.72
CA MET A 307 -19.85 1.41 1.55
C MET A 307 -21.12 1.95 0.86
N VAL A 308 -22.18 1.14 0.76
CA VAL A 308 -23.47 1.59 0.22
C VAL A 308 -24.06 2.69 1.10
N THR A 309 -24.09 2.51 2.43
CA THR A 309 -24.54 3.54 3.38
C THR A 309 -23.76 4.84 3.18
N ARG A 310 -22.42 4.74 3.12
CA ARG A 310 -21.56 5.90 2.88
C ARG A 310 -21.86 6.60 1.54
N SER A 311 -22.14 5.83 0.50
CA SER A 311 -22.48 6.37 -0.83
C SER A 311 -23.85 7.08 -0.83
N VAL A 312 -24.86 6.47 -0.22
CA VAL A 312 -26.21 7.04 -0.12
C VAL A 312 -26.21 8.34 0.68
N GLU A 313 -25.39 8.43 1.72
CA GLU A 313 -25.22 9.64 2.54
C GLU A 313 -24.31 10.69 1.91
N GLY A 314 -23.84 10.50 0.68
CA GLY A 314 -22.98 11.45 -0.03
C GLY A 314 -21.60 11.64 0.62
N ARG A 315 -21.12 10.66 1.38
CA ARG A 315 -19.84 10.71 2.11
C ARG A 315 -18.67 10.04 1.37
N MET A 316 -18.87 9.65 0.11
CA MET A 316 -17.79 9.10 -0.72
C MET A 316 -16.73 10.16 -1.01
N VAL A 317 -15.49 9.76 -0.91
CA VAL A 317 -14.32 10.60 -1.20
C VAL A 317 -13.49 9.89 -2.27
N ALA A 318 -13.46 10.46 -3.46
CA ALA A 318 -12.61 10.00 -4.55
C ALA A 318 -11.28 10.74 -4.53
N ALA A 319 -10.18 10.01 -4.65
CA ALA A 319 -8.89 10.66 -4.86
C ALA A 319 -8.88 11.35 -6.24
N PRO A 320 -8.47 12.62 -6.35
CA PRO A 320 -8.30 13.24 -7.63
C PRO A 320 -7.24 12.46 -8.45
N VAL A 321 -7.49 12.28 -9.74
CA VAL A 321 -6.50 11.70 -10.67
C VAL A 321 -5.84 12.86 -11.44
N PRO A 322 -4.74 13.42 -10.94
CA PRO A 322 -4.08 14.54 -11.59
C PRO A 322 -3.50 14.12 -12.94
N TRP A 323 -3.72 14.91 -13.96
CA TRP A 323 -3.30 14.61 -15.34
C TRP A 323 -1.81 14.26 -15.47
N ARG A 324 -0.93 15.06 -14.88
CA ARG A 324 0.53 14.92 -14.99
C ARG A 324 1.23 14.54 -13.69
N SER A 325 0.56 14.66 -12.58
CA SER A 325 1.13 14.51 -11.23
C SER A 325 0.63 13.27 -10.49
N SER A 326 0.20 12.23 -11.21
CA SER A 326 -0.04 10.93 -10.58
C SER A 326 1.20 10.48 -9.84
N ALA A 327 1.02 9.84 -8.68
CA ALA A 327 2.14 9.29 -7.93
C ALA A 327 3.03 8.45 -8.84
N PRO A 328 4.34 8.70 -8.87
CA PRO A 328 5.27 7.90 -9.65
C PRO A 328 5.26 6.46 -9.12
N GLY A 329 5.63 5.52 -10.01
CA GLY A 329 5.85 4.14 -9.61
C GLY A 329 7.27 3.90 -9.09
N ALA A 330 7.67 2.64 -9.08
CA ALA A 330 9.02 2.24 -8.74
C ALA A 330 10.02 2.79 -9.77
N ASP A 331 11.16 3.27 -9.30
CA ASP A 331 12.27 3.63 -10.19
C ASP A 331 12.89 2.35 -10.78
N LEU A 332 13.20 2.37 -12.08
CA LEU A 332 13.76 1.21 -12.77
C LEU A 332 15.11 0.78 -12.18
N ALA A 333 15.94 1.73 -11.73
CA ALA A 333 17.20 1.41 -11.06
C ALA A 333 16.97 0.73 -9.72
N ALA A 334 15.89 1.07 -9.00
CA ALA A 334 15.54 0.43 -7.73
C ALA A 334 15.12 -1.05 -7.88
N ILE A 335 14.68 -1.46 -9.08
CA ILE A 335 14.31 -2.86 -9.35
C ILE A 335 15.55 -3.76 -9.49
N VAL A 336 16.63 -3.21 -10.02
CA VAL A 336 17.88 -3.94 -10.27
C VAL A 336 18.97 -3.70 -9.22
N MET A 337 18.70 -2.87 -8.19
CA MET A 337 19.63 -2.64 -7.09
C MET A 337 19.75 -3.86 -6.17
N PRO A 338 20.84 -3.97 -5.38
CA PRO A 338 20.92 -4.98 -4.31
C PRO A 338 19.80 -4.78 -3.29
N ASN A 339 19.46 -5.86 -2.57
CA ASN A 339 18.40 -5.83 -1.57
C ASN A 339 18.62 -4.70 -0.54
N PRO A 340 17.78 -3.65 -0.52
CA PRO A 340 17.98 -2.51 0.38
C PRO A 340 17.72 -2.82 1.86
N ASN A 341 17.15 -3.99 2.16
CA ASN A 341 16.93 -4.44 3.53
C ASN A 341 18.12 -5.27 4.06
N HIS A 342 19.10 -5.61 3.20
CA HIS A 342 20.26 -6.40 3.60
C HIS A 342 21.24 -5.53 4.41
N PRO A 343 21.76 -6.02 5.55
CA PRO A 343 22.63 -5.23 6.43
C PRO A 343 23.93 -4.77 5.78
N LEU A 344 24.40 -5.44 4.72
CA LEU A 344 25.60 -5.05 3.97
C LEU A 344 25.32 -4.09 2.81
N THR A 345 24.08 -3.72 2.55
CA THR A 345 23.79 -2.76 1.47
C THR A 345 24.28 -1.36 1.86
N PRO A 346 25.05 -0.69 0.99
CA PRO A 346 25.60 0.62 1.29
C PRO A 346 24.52 1.63 1.69
N ALA A 347 24.75 2.36 2.79
CA ALA A 347 23.79 3.31 3.34
C ALA A 347 23.31 4.37 2.32
N GLY A 348 24.19 4.82 1.42
CA GLY A 348 23.84 5.76 0.36
C GLY A 348 22.78 5.23 -0.60
N LEU A 349 22.85 3.94 -0.97
CA LEU A 349 21.82 3.30 -1.80
C LEU A 349 20.50 3.14 -1.05
N VAL A 350 20.55 2.77 0.23
CA VAL A 350 19.35 2.65 1.07
C VAL A 350 18.66 4.00 1.23
N THR A 351 19.44 5.06 1.51
CA THR A 351 18.93 6.43 1.61
C THR A 351 18.33 6.88 0.29
N TRP A 352 19.04 6.67 -0.82
CA TRP A 352 18.57 7.04 -2.14
C TRP A 352 17.21 6.39 -2.47
N VAL A 353 17.05 5.07 -2.30
CA VAL A 353 15.80 4.38 -2.66
C VAL A 353 14.63 4.77 -1.75
N ARG A 354 14.91 5.06 -0.46
CA ARG A 354 13.89 5.53 0.49
C ARG A 354 13.41 6.94 0.21
N GLN A 355 14.25 7.78 -0.37
CA GLN A 355 13.90 9.15 -0.77
C GLN A 355 13.16 9.21 -2.11
N GLN A 356 13.20 8.11 -2.91
CA GLN A 356 12.44 8.07 -4.14
C GLN A 356 10.93 8.10 -3.84
N PRO A 357 10.15 8.92 -4.56
CA PRO A 357 8.71 8.92 -4.42
C PRO A 357 8.10 7.57 -4.85
N GLY A 358 6.88 7.30 -4.42
CA GLY A 358 6.11 6.14 -4.89
C GLY A 358 6.51 4.80 -4.27
N GLU A 359 7.08 4.78 -3.07
CA GLU A 359 7.42 3.53 -2.37
C GLU A 359 8.36 2.61 -3.20
N SER A 360 9.46 3.15 -3.70
CA SER A 360 10.30 2.55 -4.74
C SER A 360 11.10 1.28 -4.33
N ILE A 361 10.97 0.75 -3.10
CA ILE A 361 11.63 -0.51 -2.74
C ILE A 361 10.94 -1.68 -3.44
N ALA A 362 11.48 -2.10 -4.58
CA ALA A 362 10.95 -3.15 -5.44
C ALA A 362 12.04 -4.07 -6.02
N ALA A 363 13.22 -4.13 -5.39
CA ALA A 363 14.38 -4.87 -5.85
C ALA A 363 14.06 -6.36 -6.09
N LEU A 364 14.47 -6.86 -7.26
CA LEU A 364 14.39 -8.28 -7.60
C LEU A 364 15.70 -8.97 -7.22
N PRO A 365 15.63 -10.14 -6.54
CA PRO A 365 16.84 -10.85 -6.11
C PRO A 365 17.72 -11.27 -7.27
N TRP A 366 19.00 -10.91 -7.22
CA TRP A 366 19.97 -11.22 -8.26
C TRP A 366 20.22 -12.73 -8.40
N VAL A 367 20.25 -13.45 -7.28
CA VAL A 367 20.38 -14.92 -7.30
C VAL A 367 19.25 -15.55 -8.10
N ALA A 368 18.03 -15.04 -7.98
CA ALA A 368 16.90 -15.52 -8.77
C ALA A 368 17.07 -15.21 -10.28
N LEU A 369 17.41 -13.97 -10.61
CA LEU A 369 17.62 -13.54 -12.00
C LEU A 369 18.77 -14.30 -12.66
N LEU A 370 19.90 -14.48 -11.96
CA LEU A 370 21.04 -15.25 -12.45
C LEU A 370 20.71 -16.74 -12.64
N THR A 371 19.94 -17.33 -11.72
CA THR A 371 19.47 -18.72 -11.84
C THR A 371 18.58 -18.90 -13.06
N ILE A 372 17.66 -17.99 -13.33
CA ILE A 372 16.80 -17.98 -14.50
C ILE A 372 17.64 -17.86 -15.79
N ALA A 373 18.59 -16.92 -15.83
CA ALA A 373 19.47 -16.71 -16.97
C ALA A 373 20.37 -17.94 -17.24
N LEU A 374 20.88 -18.57 -16.17
CA LEU A 374 21.70 -19.77 -16.26
C LEU A 374 20.88 -20.97 -16.77
N ALA A 375 19.65 -21.14 -16.31
CA ALA A 375 18.75 -22.18 -16.78
C ALA A 375 18.42 -22.01 -18.27
N TRP A 376 18.18 -20.78 -18.70
CA TRP A 376 17.95 -20.49 -20.11
C TRP A 376 19.17 -20.86 -20.97
N ARG A 377 20.38 -20.42 -20.56
CA ARG A 377 21.61 -20.65 -21.34
C ARG A 377 22.08 -22.11 -21.34
N ARG A 378 22.01 -22.79 -20.18
CA ARG A 378 22.61 -24.13 -20.00
C ARG A 378 21.62 -25.29 -20.07
N ALA A 379 20.38 -25.10 -19.68
CA ALA A 379 19.34 -26.11 -19.74
C ALA A 379 18.36 -25.91 -20.90
N GLY A 380 18.50 -24.84 -21.68
CA GLY A 380 17.59 -24.51 -22.77
C GLY A 380 16.16 -24.20 -22.31
N LEU A 381 15.99 -24.00 -20.98
CA LEU A 381 14.68 -23.74 -20.41
C LEU A 381 14.18 -22.37 -20.82
N ARG A 382 13.08 -22.33 -21.56
CA ARG A 382 12.35 -21.08 -21.80
C ARG A 382 11.34 -20.87 -20.68
N PRO A 383 11.33 -19.68 -20.06
CA PRO A 383 10.29 -19.36 -19.08
C PRO A 383 8.89 -19.57 -19.66
N ASP A 384 7.99 -20.04 -18.84
CA ASP A 384 6.58 -20.16 -19.22
C ASP A 384 6.04 -18.79 -19.65
N ARG A 385 5.38 -18.75 -20.83
CA ARG A 385 4.92 -17.51 -21.45
C ARG A 385 3.91 -16.77 -20.59
N THR A 386 3.06 -17.48 -19.87
CA THR A 386 2.04 -16.89 -19.00
C THR A 386 2.68 -16.13 -17.86
N TRP A 387 3.57 -16.79 -17.12
CA TRP A 387 4.22 -16.18 -15.96
C TRP A 387 5.22 -15.10 -16.36
N LEU A 388 5.87 -15.26 -17.51
CA LEU A 388 6.73 -14.21 -18.08
C LEU A 388 5.89 -12.98 -18.47
N ALA A 389 4.74 -13.18 -19.13
CA ALA A 389 3.85 -12.07 -19.48
C ALA A 389 3.30 -11.36 -18.24
N ILE A 390 2.89 -12.12 -17.22
CA ILE A 390 2.46 -11.55 -15.92
C ILE A 390 3.60 -10.73 -15.31
N ALA A 391 4.81 -11.28 -15.22
CA ALA A 391 5.96 -10.56 -14.67
C ALA A 391 6.23 -9.25 -15.44
N VAL A 392 6.27 -9.30 -16.76
CA VAL A 392 6.56 -8.13 -17.62
C VAL A 392 5.46 -7.08 -17.54
N VAL A 393 4.19 -7.48 -17.63
CA VAL A 393 3.06 -6.54 -17.62
C VAL A 393 2.95 -5.85 -16.25
N PHE A 394 3.01 -6.61 -15.16
CA PHE A 394 2.94 -6.04 -13.82
C PHE A 394 4.19 -5.22 -13.48
N LEU A 395 5.37 -5.63 -13.94
CA LEU A 395 6.59 -4.83 -13.82
C LEU A 395 6.42 -3.48 -14.54
N TRP A 396 5.95 -3.52 -15.79
CA TRP A 396 5.74 -2.31 -16.57
C TRP A 396 4.72 -1.37 -15.91
N MET A 397 3.63 -1.91 -15.38
CA MET A 397 2.64 -1.13 -14.62
C MET A 397 3.20 -0.60 -13.30
N SER A 398 4.06 -1.36 -12.60
CA SER A 398 4.65 -0.93 -11.32
C SER A 398 5.57 0.28 -11.44
N LEU A 399 6.07 0.56 -12.65
CA LEU A 399 6.87 1.76 -12.94
C LEU A 399 6.04 3.06 -12.92
N GLY A 400 4.73 2.97 -12.69
CA GLY A 400 3.85 4.14 -12.66
C GLY A 400 3.49 4.66 -14.06
N PRO A 401 2.92 5.86 -14.16
CA PRO A 401 2.48 6.40 -15.45
C PRO A 401 3.63 6.65 -16.43
N PHE A 402 4.80 7.01 -15.93
CA PHE A 402 6.00 7.25 -16.72
C PHE A 402 7.19 6.55 -16.08
N ILE A 403 8.06 5.98 -16.92
CA ILE A 403 9.29 5.32 -16.46
C ILE A 403 10.22 6.37 -15.85
N ARG A 404 10.73 6.06 -14.65
CA ARG A 404 11.83 6.78 -14.00
C ARG A 404 13.08 5.90 -13.98
N ILE A 405 14.23 6.52 -14.17
CA ILE A 405 15.54 5.83 -14.13
C ILE A 405 16.49 6.66 -13.28
N ALA A 406 16.96 6.12 -12.17
CA ALA A 406 17.89 6.78 -11.25
C ALA A 406 17.43 8.19 -10.80
N GLY A 407 16.12 8.36 -10.55
CA GLY A 407 15.50 9.62 -10.16
C GLY A 407 15.09 10.54 -11.30
N ILE A 408 15.45 10.23 -12.54
CA ILE A 408 15.15 11.04 -13.73
C ILE A 408 13.82 10.59 -14.35
N ASP A 409 12.92 11.54 -14.57
CA ASP A 409 11.66 11.31 -15.29
C ASP A 409 11.92 11.25 -16.80
N THR A 410 11.70 10.07 -17.41
CA THR A 410 11.92 9.88 -18.86
C THR A 410 10.73 10.28 -19.70
N PHE A 411 9.54 10.43 -19.10
CA PHE A 411 8.24 10.62 -19.77
C PHE A 411 7.82 9.48 -20.71
N VAL A 412 8.53 8.37 -20.72
CA VAL A 412 8.14 7.17 -21.48
C VAL A 412 6.90 6.57 -20.80
N PRO A 413 5.74 6.49 -21.51
CA PRO A 413 4.50 6.04 -20.94
C PRO A 413 4.50 4.54 -20.66
N THR A 414 3.78 4.12 -19.63
CA THR A 414 3.48 2.74 -19.31
C THR A 414 1.98 2.46 -19.50
N PRO A 415 1.51 1.21 -19.41
CA PRO A 415 0.08 0.91 -19.41
C PRO A 415 -0.68 1.63 -18.30
N TRP A 416 -0.02 1.93 -17.18
CA TRP A 416 -0.62 2.69 -16.08
C TRP A 416 -1.07 4.10 -16.47
N THR A 417 -0.47 4.69 -17.48
CA THR A 417 -0.89 5.99 -18.04
C THR A 417 -2.37 6.01 -18.43
N PHE A 418 -2.91 4.87 -18.86
CA PHE A 418 -4.31 4.71 -19.25
C PHE A 418 -5.14 4.03 -18.16
N LEU A 419 -4.61 3.00 -17.51
CA LEU A 419 -5.33 2.21 -16.50
C LEU A 419 -5.71 3.03 -15.26
N ARG A 420 -4.98 4.09 -14.94
CA ARG A 420 -5.30 5.02 -13.84
C ARG A 420 -6.66 5.72 -13.98
N TYR A 421 -7.25 5.72 -15.17
CA TYR A 421 -8.59 6.28 -15.41
C TYR A 421 -9.71 5.22 -15.37
N VAL A 422 -9.35 3.95 -15.23
CA VAL A 422 -10.33 2.87 -15.10
C VAL A 422 -10.82 2.84 -13.65
N PRO A 423 -12.14 2.91 -13.40
CA PRO A 423 -12.71 2.81 -12.07
C PRO A 423 -12.17 1.60 -11.30
N LEU A 424 -11.98 1.72 -10.00
CA LEU A 424 -11.35 0.75 -9.08
C LEU A 424 -9.85 0.57 -9.30
N VAL A 425 -9.37 0.48 -10.56
CA VAL A 425 -7.94 0.34 -10.87
C VAL A 425 -7.21 1.65 -10.61
N GLY A 426 -7.82 2.77 -10.99
CA GLY A 426 -7.28 4.12 -10.79
C GLY A 426 -7.16 4.50 -9.31
N ASP A 427 -8.02 3.95 -8.46
CA ASP A 427 -7.96 4.17 -7.00
C ASP A 427 -6.75 3.49 -6.35
N ALA A 428 -6.11 2.52 -7.02
CA ALA A 428 -4.83 1.95 -6.64
C ALA A 428 -3.68 2.95 -6.93
N ARG A 429 -3.59 4.03 -6.14
CA ARG A 429 -2.73 5.20 -6.36
C ARG A 429 -1.23 4.92 -6.33
N MET A 430 -0.80 3.79 -5.77
CA MET A 430 0.61 3.43 -5.61
C MET A 430 0.98 2.28 -6.57
N PRO A 431 1.30 2.59 -7.84
CA PRO A 431 1.58 1.58 -8.85
C PRO A 431 2.73 0.63 -8.48
N SER A 432 3.73 1.13 -7.74
CA SER A 432 4.86 0.33 -7.25
C SER A 432 4.44 -0.90 -6.44
N ARG A 433 3.27 -0.89 -5.81
CA ARG A 433 2.72 -2.03 -5.07
C ARG A 433 2.42 -3.24 -5.95
N MET A 434 2.26 -3.05 -7.27
CA MET A 434 2.13 -4.14 -8.24
C MET A 434 3.38 -5.04 -8.30
N SER A 435 4.51 -4.58 -7.78
CA SER A 435 5.73 -5.38 -7.66
C SER A 435 5.53 -6.67 -6.86
N VAL A 436 4.52 -6.76 -5.99
CA VAL A 436 4.19 -8.02 -5.30
C VAL A 436 3.82 -9.14 -6.29
N VAL A 437 3.06 -8.80 -7.34
CA VAL A 437 2.68 -9.77 -8.39
C VAL A 437 3.89 -10.09 -9.29
N VAL A 438 4.78 -9.13 -9.50
CA VAL A 438 6.06 -9.36 -10.21
C VAL A 438 6.88 -10.41 -9.49
N VAL A 439 7.08 -10.24 -8.18
CA VAL A 439 7.86 -11.18 -7.36
C VAL A 439 7.18 -12.56 -7.31
N LEU A 440 5.85 -12.62 -7.23
CA LEU A 440 5.10 -13.87 -7.31
C LEU A 440 5.41 -14.61 -8.63
N ALA A 441 5.32 -13.92 -9.77
CA ALA A 441 5.61 -14.52 -11.08
C ALA A 441 7.09 -14.91 -11.24
N VAL A 442 8.01 -14.05 -10.77
CA VAL A 442 9.45 -14.36 -10.76
C VAL A 442 9.75 -15.60 -9.92
N SER A 443 9.06 -15.77 -8.77
CA SER A 443 9.22 -16.95 -7.90
C SER A 443 8.79 -18.24 -8.61
N VAL A 444 7.73 -18.21 -9.44
CA VAL A 444 7.34 -19.35 -10.27
C VAL A 444 8.40 -19.67 -11.31
N ILE A 445 8.87 -18.67 -12.05
CA ILE A 445 9.89 -18.83 -13.11
C ILE A 445 11.22 -19.33 -12.50
N PHE A 446 11.63 -18.75 -11.36
CA PHE A 446 12.82 -19.17 -10.63
C PHE A 446 12.75 -20.63 -10.17
N THR A 447 11.59 -21.05 -9.62
CA THR A 447 11.40 -22.42 -9.16
C THR A 447 11.52 -23.42 -10.30
N ALA A 448 10.93 -23.10 -11.46
CA ALA A 448 11.07 -23.91 -12.67
C ALA A 448 12.54 -23.96 -13.16
N ALA A 449 13.23 -22.82 -13.12
CA ALA A 449 14.63 -22.73 -13.50
C ALA A 449 15.55 -23.54 -12.57
N LEU A 450 15.32 -23.43 -11.26
CA LEU A 450 16.09 -24.18 -10.26
C LEU A 450 15.82 -25.68 -10.36
N ALA A 451 14.58 -26.08 -10.64
CA ALA A 451 14.24 -27.49 -10.88
C ALA A 451 14.96 -28.06 -12.12
N ALA A 452 14.98 -27.31 -13.22
CA ALA A 452 15.67 -27.72 -14.45
C ALA A 452 17.18 -27.87 -14.26
N LEU A 453 17.81 -26.95 -13.53
CA LEU A 453 19.26 -27.01 -13.23
C LEU A 453 19.58 -28.05 -12.16
N GLY A 454 18.70 -28.25 -11.19
CA GLY A 454 18.91 -29.08 -10.02
C GLY A 454 18.57 -30.56 -10.20
N ALA A 455 17.91 -30.95 -11.31
CA ALA A 455 17.38 -32.32 -11.52
C ALA A 455 18.43 -33.42 -11.30
N ARG A 456 19.71 -33.12 -11.55
CA ARG A 456 20.84 -34.06 -11.34
C ARG A 456 21.94 -33.50 -10.44
N ARG A 457 21.74 -32.33 -9.78
CA ARG A 457 22.78 -31.59 -9.05
C ARG A 457 22.25 -31.03 -7.73
N ARG A 458 22.01 -31.92 -6.75
CA ARG A 458 21.52 -31.50 -5.40
C ARG A 458 22.40 -30.43 -4.73
N GLY A 459 23.73 -30.52 -4.93
CA GLY A 459 24.66 -29.51 -4.42
C GLY A 459 24.39 -28.11 -4.98
N LEU A 460 24.04 -27.99 -6.27
CA LEU A 460 23.70 -26.70 -6.87
C LEU A 460 22.44 -26.10 -6.24
N VAL A 461 21.42 -26.93 -5.96
CA VAL A 461 20.19 -26.49 -5.29
C VAL A 461 20.49 -25.93 -3.90
N ALA A 462 21.35 -26.62 -3.16
CA ALA A 462 21.78 -26.15 -1.84
C ALA A 462 22.55 -24.81 -1.93
N VAL A 463 23.50 -24.70 -2.86
CA VAL A 463 24.28 -23.47 -3.07
C VAL A 463 23.37 -22.30 -3.43
N VAL A 464 22.44 -22.47 -4.38
CA VAL A 464 21.48 -21.44 -4.78
C VAL A 464 20.56 -21.09 -3.60
N GLY A 465 20.09 -22.09 -2.83
CA GLY A 465 19.26 -21.85 -1.66
C GLY A 465 19.99 -21.02 -0.58
N ILE A 466 21.24 -21.36 -0.29
CA ILE A 466 22.08 -20.60 0.68
C ILE A 466 22.36 -19.18 0.16
N ALA A 467 22.74 -19.05 -1.10
CA ALA A 467 23.01 -17.74 -1.71
C ALA A 467 21.74 -16.85 -1.68
N LEU A 468 20.58 -17.43 -1.99
CA LEU A 468 19.31 -16.71 -1.92
C LEU A 468 18.96 -16.32 -0.48
N ALA A 469 19.15 -17.24 0.48
CA ALA A 469 18.91 -16.96 1.90
C ALA A 469 19.81 -15.83 2.42
N PHE A 470 21.07 -15.81 1.97
CA PHE A 470 22.00 -14.73 2.27
C PHE A 470 21.55 -13.41 1.62
N GLU A 471 21.24 -13.38 0.31
CA GLU A 471 20.81 -12.16 -0.39
C GLU A 471 19.52 -11.56 0.20
N LEU A 472 18.60 -12.41 0.66
CA LEU A 472 17.34 -11.98 1.26
C LEU A 472 17.43 -11.67 2.74
N LEU A 473 18.62 -11.83 3.37
CA LEU A 473 18.79 -11.59 4.79
C LEU A 473 18.46 -10.14 5.15
N ALA A 474 17.49 -9.96 6.03
CA ALA A 474 17.10 -8.65 6.57
C ALA A 474 17.41 -8.53 8.08
N ALA A 475 18.02 -9.55 8.67
CA ALA A 475 18.36 -9.56 10.09
C ALA A 475 19.83 -9.13 10.33
N PRO A 476 20.12 -8.45 11.44
CA PRO A 476 19.16 -8.02 12.47
C PRO A 476 18.31 -6.84 11.99
N ARG A 477 16.98 -6.93 12.23
CA ARG A 477 16.08 -5.82 11.90
C ARG A 477 16.13 -4.73 12.96
N THR A 478 16.04 -3.48 12.54
CA THR A 478 15.75 -2.38 13.44
C THR A 478 14.37 -2.61 14.06
N LEU A 479 14.33 -2.57 15.39
CA LEU A 479 13.10 -2.63 16.17
C LEU A 479 12.84 -1.29 16.83
N TYR A 480 11.59 -0.94 16.93
CA TYR A 480 11.12 0.26 17.60
C TYR A 480 10.39 -0.12 18.88
N ARG A 481 10.70 0.57 19.97
CA ARG A 481 10.00 0.34 21.24
C ARG A 481 8.56 0.82 21.13
N ALA A 482 7.62 -0.06 21.40
CA ALA A 482 6.19 0.23 21.44
C ALA A 482 5.82 0.74 22.85
N SER A 483 6.33 1.90 23.24
CA SER A 483 6.07 2.50 24.55
C SER A 483 5.11 3.67 24.43
N VAL A 484 4.21 3.76 25.40
CA VAL A 484 3.28 4.88 25.57
C VAL A 484 3.72 5.67 26.80
N PRO A 485 3.77 7.01 26.77
CA PRO A 485 4.11 7.84 27.93
C PRO A 485 3.16 7.59 29.11
N GLY A 486 3.71 7.52 30.33
CA GLY A 486 2.94 7.16 31.53
C GLY A 486 1.83 8.14 31.90
N LEU A 487 1.87 9.39 31.41
CA LEU A 487 0.77 10.33 31.59
C LEU A 487 -0.58 9.82 31.05
N PHE A 488 -0.57 8.92 30.04
CA PHE A 488 -1.79 8.32 29.51
C PHE A 488 -2.42 7.27 30.44
N ASP A 489 -1.70 6.77 31.45
CA ASP A 489 -2.29 5.98 32.53
C ASP A 489 -3.19 6.83 33.42
N ILE A 490 -2.86 8.12 33.64
CA ILE A 490 -3.71 9.07 34.33
C ILE A 490 -5.00 9.31 33.54
N VAL A 491 -4.88 9.54 32.22
CA VAL A 491 -6.04 9.69 31.33
C VAL A 491 -6.94 8.45 31.38
N ARG A 492 -6.36 7.25 31.43
CA ARG A 492 -7.10 5.98 31.53
C ARG A 492 -7.91 5.87 32.80
N GLN A 493 -7.40 6.39 33.91
CA GLN A 493 -8.07 6.34 35.23
C GLN A 493 -9.20 7.37 35.37
N GLY A 494 -9.24 8.39 34.50
CA GLY A 494 -10.29 9.39 34.48
C GLY A 494 -11.66 8.87 34.00
N PRO A 495 -12.69 9.73 33.95
CA PRO A 495 -14.04 9.35 33.52
C PRO A 495 -14.09 8.69 32.17
N ALA A 496 -14.98 7.70 31.98
CA ALA A 496 -15.05 6.91 30.75
C ALA A 496 -15.49 7.71 29.54
N GLU A 497 -16.36 8.68 29.74
CA GLU A 497 -16.92 9.61 28.75
C GLU A 497 -15.98 10.77 28.41
N ALA A 498 -14.97 11.03 29.23
CA ALA A 498 -14.04 12.14 29.04
C ALA A 498 -13.26 12.00 27.72
N ARG A 499 -13.35 13.00 26.86
CA ARG A 499 -12.61 13.05 25.60
C ARG A 499 -11.27 13.73 25.74
N VAL A 500 -10.38 13.39 24.82
CA VAL A 500 -9.01 13.93 24.76
C VAL A 500 -8.87 14.83 23.54
N LEU A 501 -8.34 16.03 23.73
CA LEU A 501 -7.89 16.91 22.66
C LEU A 501 -6.35 16.95 22.66
N HIS A 502 -5.74 16.63 21.54
CA HIS A 502 -4.30 16.76 21.34
C HIS A 502 -3.96 18.09 20.66
N ILE A 503 -2.93 18.77 21.14
CA ILE A 503 -2.37 20.01 20.59
C ILE A 503 -0.89 19.77 20.23
N PRO A 504 -0.45 19.99 18.98
CA PRO A 504 -1.20 20.50 17.83
C PRO A 504 -2.38 19.60 17.45
N THR A 505 -3.42 20.22 16.90
CA THR A 505 -4.67 19.52 16.57
C THR A 505 -4.95 19.56 15.08
N GLY A 506 -5.83 18.67 14.62
CA GLY A 506 -6.23 18.67 13.22
C GLY A 506 -6.96 17.42 12.75
N ILE A 507 -7.26 17.42 11.47
CA ILE A 507 -7.75 16.26 10.72
C ILE A 507 -6.70 15.91 9.66
N LYS A 508 -6.33 14.65 9.63
CA LYS A 508 -5.46 14.11 8.59
C LYS A 508 -6.15 12.95 7.89
N ASP A 509 -6.09 12.92 6.57
CA ASP A 509 -6.45 11.72 5.82
C ASP A 509 -5.37 11.37 4.79
N GLY A 510 -5.64 10.34 3.97
CA GLY A 510 -4.69 9.92 2.95
C GLY A 510 -4.60 10.88 1.75
N LEU A 511 -5.32 12.01 1.74
CA LEU A 511 -5.34 13.01 0.67
C LEU A 511 -4.88 14.37 1.17
N ASP A 512 -5.41 14.80 2.32
CA ASP A 512 -5.27 16.14 2.86
C ASP A 512 -4.86 16.13 4.34
N THR A 513 -4.25 17.23 4.76
CA THR A 513 -3.94 17.49 6.17
C THR A 513 -4.40 18.90 6.51
N TYR A 514 -5.25 19.02 7.51
CA TYR A 514 -5.72 20.26 8.09
C TYR A 514 -5.25 20.34 9.53
N GLY A 515 -4.47 21.35 9.86
CA GLY A 515 -3.76 21.41 11.13
C GLY A 515 -2.48 20.57 11.14
N ASN A 516 -2.11 20.08 12.32
CA ASN A 516 -0.94 19.21 12.52
C ASN A 516 -1.26 18.11 13.53
N PHE A 517 -1.98 17.07 13.08
CA PHE A 517 -2.33 15.94 13.92
C PHE A 517 -1.19 14.90 13.95
N ASP A 518 -0.68 14.59 15.13
CA ASP A 518 0.29 13.52 15.32
C ASP A 518 -0.41 12.14 15.33
N VAL A 519 -0.11 11.32 14.34
CA VAL A 519 -0.70 9.97 14.17
C VAL A 519 -0.36 9.04 15.34
N ALA A 520 0.72 9.30 16.07
CA ALA A 520 1.10 8.55 17.28
C ALA A 520 -0.01 8.55 18.34
N THR A 521 -0.87 9.55 18.35
CA THR A 521 -1.99 9.65 19.30
C THR A 521 -2.99 8.50 19.18
N LEU A 522 -3.14 7.92 17.98
CA LEU A 522 -3.95 6.72 17.78
C LEU A 522 -3.35 5.52 18.53
N PHE A 523 -2.03 5.36 18.46
CA PHE A 523 -1.35 4.31 19.23
C PHE A 523 -1.49 4.54 20.74
N TYR A 524 -1.37 5.79 21.21
CA TYR A 524 -1.56 6.12 22.63
C TYR A 524 -2.98 5.83 23.11
N GLN A 525 -3.98 5.98 22.23
CA GLN A 525 -5.37 5.66 22.53
C GLN A 525 -5.58 4.19 22.91
N THR A 526 -4.78 3.27 22.38
CA THR A 526 -4.85 1.85 22.76
C THR A 526 -4.52 1.59 24.24
N THR A 527 -3.94 2.58 24.94
CA THR A 527 -3.64 2.53 26.37
C THR A 527 -4.70 3.24 27.20
N HIS A 528 -5.07 4.48 26.83
CA HIS A 528 -6.01 5.26 27.64
C HIS A 528 -7.49 5.00 27.32
N HIS A 529 -7.82 4.45 26.16
CA HIS A 529 -9.17 4.06 25.72
C HIS A 529 -10.21 5.19 25.67
N ARG A 530 -9.80 6.46 25.82
CA ARG A 530 -10.70 7.62 25.76
C ARG A 530 -10.88 8.10 24.34
N PRO A 531 -12.09 8.56 23.93
CA PRO A 531 -12.30 9.12 22.59
C PRO A 531 -11.42 10.35 22.35
N ILE A 532 -10.93 10.48 21.11
CA ILE A 532 -10.09 11.60 20.68
C ILE A 532 -10.91 12.54 19.78
N ILE A 533 -10.88 13.84 20.06
CA ILE A 533 -11.62 14.83 19.27
C ILE A 533 -11.07 14.92 17.85
N SER A 534 -9.77 15.06 17.68
CA SER A 534 -9.05 15.10 16.41
C SER A 534 -8.82 13.69 15.84
N GLY A 535 -8.14 13.55 14.70
CA GLY A 535 -7.79 12.21 14.25
C GLY A 535 -7.22 12.08 12.84
N TYR A 536 -6.81 10.85 12.56
CA TYR A 536 -6.43 10.36 11.25
C TYR A 536 -7.30 9.18 10.83
N LEU A 537 -7.84 9.25 9.60
CA LEU A 537 -8.43 8.11 8.90
C LEU A 537 -8.00 8.17 7.44
N SER A 538 -7.93 7.02 6.74
CA SER A 538 -7.51 7.01 5.33
C SER A 538 -8.39 7.84 4.41
N ARG A 539 -9.67 8.01 4.76
CA ARG A 539 -10.64 8.86 4.05
C ARG A 539 -11.60 9.51 5.04
N VAL A 540 -11.60 10.83 5.07
CA VAL A 540 -12.53 11.64 5.87
C VAL A 540 -13.49 12.37 4.93
N ALA A 541 -14.80 12.26 5.19
CA ALA A 541 -15.81 12.94 4.38
C ALA A 541 -15.66 14.47 4.44
N GLU A 542 -15.88 15.16 3.32
CA GLU A 542 -15.71 16.63 3.22
C GLU A 542 -16.62 17.40 4.17
N GLN A 543 -17.85 16.89 4.41
CA GLN A 543 -18.76 17.49 5.39
C GLN A 543 -18.16 17.50 6.81
N ARG A 544 -17.44 16.41 7.19
CA ARG A 544 -16.77 16.34 8.50
C ARG A 544 -15.59 17.31 8.58
N LYS A 545 -14.73 17.35 7.53
CA LYS A 545 -13.63 18.33 7.43
C LYS A 545 -14.15 19.76 7.61
N THR A 546 -15.18 20.12 6.83
CA THR A 546 -15.82 21.45 6.90
C THR A 546 -16.36 21.77 8.29
N ARG A 547 -16.98 20.80 8.96
CA ARG A 547 -17.52 20.99 10.33
C ARG A 547 -16.42 21.33 11.33
N TYR A 548 -15.27 20.66 11.27
CA TYR A 548 -14.13 20.95 12.12
C TYR A 548 -13.50 22.31 11.84
N LEU A 549 -13.31 22.63 10.55
CA LEU A 549 -12.69 23.89 10.13
C LEU A 549 -13.56 25.12 10.45
N ARG A 550 -14.89 24.94 10.43
CA ARG A 550 -15.84 26.02 10.78
C ARG A 550 -16.23 26.03 12.26
N HIS A 551 -15.72 25.10 13.05
CA HIS A 551 -16.04 25.07 14.47
C HIS A 551 -15.40 26.25 15.21
N PRO A 552 -16.17 27.02 16.01
CA PRO A 552 -15.69 28.29 16.61
C PRO A 552 -14.43 28.10 17.46
N VAL A 553 -14.29 26.98 18.18
CA VAL A 553 -13.11 26.71 19.01
C VAL A 553 -12.03 25.95 18.24
N LEU A 554 -12.39 24.90 17.49
CA LEU A 554 -11.40 24.07 16.81
C LEU A 554 -10.82 24.72 15.56
N GLY A 555 -11.59 25.52 14.82
CA GLY A 555 -11.13 26.17 13.60
C GLY A 555 -9.84 26.99 13.82
N PRO A 556 -9.83 27.94 14.78
CA PRO A 556 -8.61 28.69 15.12
C PRO A 556 -7.46 27.82 15.62
N LEU A 557 -7.73 26.80 16.46
CA LEU A 557 -6.71 25.87 16.95
C LEU A 557 -6.11 25.04 15.81
N ILE A 558 -6.91 24.59 14.84
CA ILE A 558 -6.44 23.85 13.66
C ILE A 558 -5.60 24.77 12.75
N ALA A 559 -6.05 26.01 12.52
CA ALA A 559 -5.32 26.97 11.70
C ALA A 559 -3.93 27.26 12.32
N GLU A 560 -3.88 27.59 13.59
CA GLU A 560 -2.61 27.84 14.30
C GLU A 560 -1.71 26.59 14.35
N SER A 561 -2.31 25.38 14.47
CA SER A 561 -1.57 24.11 14.38
C SER A 561 -0.95 23.88 13.01
N ALA A 562 -1.52 24.45 11.95
CA ALA A 562 -0.97 24.44 10.59
C ALA A 562 0.06 25.57 10.34
N GLY A 563 0.36 26.40 11.34
CA GLY A 563 1.21 27.58 11.19
C GLY A 563 0.51 28.76 10.50
N MET A 564 -0.81 28.73 10.36
CA MET A 564 -1.63 29.81 9.82
C MET A 564 -2.25 30.60 10.98
N PRO A 565 -1.85 31.86 11.21
CA PRO A 565 -2.36 32.60 12.36
C PRO A 565 -3.86 32.88 12.21
N ALA A 566 -4.63 32.56 13.25
CA ALA A 566 -6.02 32.97 13.34
C ALA A 566 -6.15 34.45 13.73
N THR A 567 -7.23 35.10 13.30
CA THR A 567 -7.48 36.52 13.60
C THR A 567 -7.87 36.74 15.06
N PRO A 568 -7.69 37.96 15.61
CA PRO A 568 -8.16 38.29 16.97
C PRO A 568 -9.64 37.96 17.19
N ASP A 569 -10.51 38.33 16.23
CA ASP A 569 -11.95 38.07 16.30
C ASP A 569 -12.28 36.56 16.36
N GLN A 570 -11.50 35.72 15.66
CA GLN A 570 -11.66 34.27 15.75
C GLN A 570 -11.29 33.74 17.14
N TRP A 571 -10.27 34.32 17.77
CA TRP A 571 -9.90 33.96 19.14
C TRP A 571 -10.91 34.44 20.17
N ASP A 572 -11.50 35.64 20.00
CA ASP A 572 -12.56 36.14 20.87
C ASP A 572 -13.82 35.28 20.75
N THR A 573 -14.17 34.88 19.53
CA THR A 573 -15.24 33.92 19.25
C THR A 573 -14.95 32.57 19.94
N ALA A 574 -13.70 32.07 19.84
CA ALA A 574 -13.30 30.82 20.45
C ALA A 574 -13.45 30.88 22.01
N ARG A 575 -13.04 31.97 22.65
CA ARG A 575 -13.20 32.15 24.11
C ARG A 575 -14.67 32.14 24.51
N THR A 576 -15.53 32.84 23.74
CA THR A 576 -16.98 32.90 24.02
C THR A 576 -17.63 31.52 23.97
N HIS A 577 -17.16 30.63 23.09
CA HIS A 577 -17.73 29.30 22.88
C HIS A 577 -16.99 28.19 23.64
N ALA A 578 -15.94 28.51 24.38
CA ALA A 578 -15.07 27.50 25.00
C ALA A 578 -15.79 26.66 26.04
N SER A 579 -16.55 27.26 26.95
CA SER A 579 -17.30 26.54 27.99
C SER A 579 -18.32 25.58 27.37
N ALA A 580 -19.13 26.06 26.43
CA ALA A 580 -20.07 25.20 25.70
C ALA A 580 -19.37 24.04 24.99
N PHE A 581 -18.23 24.30 24.37
CA PHE A 581 -17.43 23.25 23.71
C PHE A 581 -16.90 22.20 24.69
N ILE A 582 -16.41 22.62 25.87
CA ILE A 582 -15.93 21.72 26.92
C ILE A 582 -17.07 20.80 27.37
N ASP A 583 -18.24 21.38 27.65
CA ASP A 583 -19.40 20.64 28.13
C ASP A 583 -20.00 19.70 27.09
N GLU A 584 -20.27 20.21 25.88
CA GLU A 584 -20.88 19.44 24.78
C GLU A 584 -19.98 18.29 24.31
N GLN A 585 -18.67 18.52 24.31
CA GLN A 585 -17.72 17.51 23.87
C GLN A 585 -17.21 16.64 25.03
N HIS A 586 -17.66 16.84 26.24
CA HIS A 586 -17.14 16.16 27.43
C HIS A 586 -15.60 16.19 27.48
N LEU A 587 -15.02 17.37 27.17
CA LEU A 587 -13.57 17.53 27.13
C LEU A 587 -12.99 17.40 28.54
N GLY A 588 -12.41 16.25 28.88
CA GLY A 588 -11.79 16.03 30.16
C GLY A 588 -10.28 16.23 30.19
N TRP A 589 -9.64 16.08 29.04
CA TRP A 589 -8.19 16.07 28.92
C TRP A 589 -7.69 16.83 27.71
N VAL A 590 -6.65 17.63 27.90
CA VAL A 590 -5.90 18.26 26.80
C VAL A 590 -4.43 17.86 26.94
N VAL A 591 -3.87 17.28 25.88
CA VAL A 591 -2.45 16.90 25.80
C VAL A 591 -1.75 17.83 24.84
N ILE A 592 -0.79 18.62 25.33
CA ILE A 592 0.03 19.52 24.49
C ILE A 592 1.39 18.87 24.27
N ASP A 593 1.75 18.59 23.00
CA ASP A 593 3.14 18.26 22.65
C ASP A 593 3.94 19.57 22.55
N GLU A 594 4.69 19.86 23.60
CA GLU A 594 5.47 21.10 23.73
C GLU A 594 6.61 21.19 22.71
N ARG A 595 6.99 20.07 22.07
CA ARG A 595 8.03 20.02 21.01
C ARG A 595 7.48 20.39 19.64
N GLN A 596 6.19 20.13 19.41
CA GLN A 596 5.54 20.35 18.11
C GLN A 596 4.65 21.60 18.11
N ALA A 597 4.03 21.92 19.23
CA ALA A 597 3.18 23.10 19.38
C ALA A 597 4.03 24.37 19.49
N SER A 598 3.75 25.39 18.68
CA SER A 598 4.38 26.70 18.82
C SER A 598 4.06 27.33 20.19
N PRO A 599 4.94 28.18 20.76
CA PRO A 599 4.65 28.88 22.03
C PRO A 599 3.33 29.68 21.99
N SER A 600 3.01 30.28 20.85
CA SER A 600 1.75 30.96 20.59
C SER A 600 0.55 30.03 20.74
N LEU A 601 0.58 28.89 20.05
CA LEU A 601 -0.49 27.88 20.12
C LEU A 601 -0.67 27.33 21.53
N GLN A 602 0.43 27.05 22.25
CA GLN A 602 0.38 26.59 23.65
C GLN A 602 -0.30 27.60 24.56
N THR A 603 0.07 28.89 24.43
CA THR A 603 -0.53 29.96 25.24
C THR A 603 -2.00 30.13 24.91
N ARG A 604 -2.37 30.23 23.64
CA ARG A 604 -3.76 30.40 23.23
C ARG A 604 -4.64 29.20 23.61
N ALA A 605 -4.15 27.98 23.47
CA ALA A 605 -4.89 26.79 23.89
C ALA A 605 -5.18 26.81 25.43
N ARG A 606 -4.18 27.21 26.23
CA ARG A 606 -4.35 27.35 27.69
C ARG A 606 -5.35 28.44 28.04
N ASP A 607 -5.25 29.59 27.40
CA ASP A 607 -6.12 30.73 27.66
C ASP A 607 -7.58 30.44 27.28
N VAL A 608 -7.79 29.92 26.04
CA VAL A 608 -9.14 29.66 25.49
C VAL A 608 -9.85 28.54 26.24
N LEU A 609 -9.14 27.48 26.61
CA LEU A 609 -9.73 26.30 27.23
C LEU A 609 -9.58 26.30 28.76
N HIS A 610 -9.07 27.36 29.36
CA HIS A 610 -8.83 27.51 30.82
C HIS A 610 -8.14 26.29 31.43
N LEU A 611 -6.94 25.96 30.90
CA LEU A 611 -6.25 24.71 31.18
C LEU A 611 -5.42 24.76 32.46
N HIS A 612 -5.61 23.77 33.36
CA HIS A 612 -4.80 23.52 34.53
C HIS A 612 -3.84 22.35 34.30
N LEU A 613 -2.55 22.59 34.56
CA LEU A 613 -1.52 21.57 34.37
C LEU A 613 -1.65 20.44 35.40
N VAL A 614 -1.73 19.20 34.95
CA VAL A 614 -1.72 17.99 35.77
C VAL A 614 -0.33 17.44 35.92
N THR A 615 0.36 17.21 34.77
CA THR A 615 1.73 16.65 34.76
C THR A 615 2.43 16.92 33.45
N ARG A 616 3.76 16.76 33.46
CA ARG A 616 4.60 16.78 32.23
C ARG A 616 5.47 15.53 32.18
N GLN A 617 5.56 14.92 31.01
CA GLN A 617 6.43 13.78 30.77
C GLN A 617 6.82 13.71 29.29
N ASP A 618 8.10 13.47 29.02
CA ASP A 618 8.63 13.24 27.66
C ASP A 618 8.23 14.32 26.63
N GLY A 619 8.21 15.60 27.06
CA GLY A 619 7.82 16.73 26.19
C GLY A 619 6.32 16.83 25.90
N LEU A 620 5.50 16.01 26.57
CA LEU A 620 4.04 16.13 26.59
C LEU A 620 3.60 16.72 27.93
N ALA A 621 2.66 17.66 27.87
CA ALA A 621 2.02 18.24 29.05
C ALA A 621 0.54 17.88 29.06
N LEU A 622 0.07 17.28 30.16
CA LEU A 622 -1.32 16.91 30.37
C LEU A 622 -2.03 17.99 31.19
N TYR A 623 -3.18 18.41 30.69
CA TYR A 623 -4.03 19.42 31.31
C TYR A 623 -5.47 18.91 31.49
N THR A 624 -6.18 19.51 32.46
CA THR A 624 -7.64 19.45 32.56
C THR A 624 -8.22 20.83 32.27
N PRO A 625 -9.34 20.94 31.54
CA PRO A 625 -10.08 22.19 31.46
C PRO A 625 -10.73 22.50 32.82
N GLU A 626 -10.88 23.76 33.13
CA GLU A 626 -11.67 24.17 34.32
C GLU A 626 -13.14 23.78 34.10
N PRO A 627 -13.76 23.04 35.03
CA PRO A 627 -15.19 22.79 34.91
C PRO A 627 -15.92 24.14 34.93
N ALA A 628 -16.91 24.32 34.04
CA ALA A 628 -17.77 25.50 34.10
C ALA A 628 -18.28 25.65 35.52
N ALA A 629 -18.02 26.80 36.12
CA ALA A 629 -18.56 27.08 37.46
C ALA A 629 -20.06 26.81 37.42
N ALA A 630 -20.53 25.84 38.20
CA ALA A 630 -21.96 25.57 38.30
C ALA A 630 -22.64 26.91 38.61
N THR A 631 -23.36 27.43 37.64
CA THR A 631 -24.15 28.65 37.83
C THR A 631 -25.14 28.34 38.95
N PRO A 632 -25.15 29.12 40.04
CA PRO A 632 -25.97 28.83 41.23
C PRO A 632 -27.46 28.82 40.93
#